data_73d705020914c16be0e81655e59fbbe1
#
_entry.id   73d705020914c16be0e81655e59fbbe1
#
_cell.length_a   1.000
_cell.length_b   1.000
_cell.length_c   1.000
_cell.angle_alpha   90.00
_cell.angle_beta   90.00
_cell.angle_gamma   90.00
#
_symmetry.space_group_name_H-M   'P 1'
#
loop_
_entity.id
_entity.type
_entity.pdbx_description
1 polymer ?
#
loop_
_entity_poly.entity_id
_entity_poly.type
_entity_poly.pdbx_seq_one_letter_code
_entity_poly.pdbx_strand_id
1 'polypeptide(L)'
;IHLLDFLRVSGDTPVMLLHCYPYHREAGYLAQVYPHVYCDVGLAINYTGARSAAIIAESLELTPFHKALFSSDAFGLPELYYLGAQLFRQGLVETLESWIEGGHASIDDAERIAELIGNGNARRVYRL
;
A
#
# COMPACT_ATOMS: atom_id res chain seq x y z
N ILE A 1 21.47 -5.58 12.82
CA ILE A 1 21.23 -4.24 12.28
C ILE A 1 19.75 -3.98 12.40
N HIS A 2 19.41 -2.92 13.09
CA HIS A 2 18.02 -2.51 13.20
C HIS A 2 17.59 -1.81 11.90
N LEU A 3 16.34 -1.99 11.48
CA LEU A 3 15.80 -1.38 10.27
C LEU A 3 16.01 0.14 10.23
N LEU A 4 15.87 0.81 11.38
CA LEU A 4 16.08 2.26 11.47
C LEU A 4 17.52 2.68 11.14
N ASP A 5 18.52 1.91 11.55
CA ASP A 5 19.92 2.21 11.25
C ASP A 5 20.18 2.03 9.74
N PHE A 6 19.59 0.98 9.14
CA PHE A 6 19.64 0.79 7.70
C PHE A 6 19.01 1.97 6.94
N LEU A 7 17.81 2.40 7.33
CA LEU A 7 17.12 3.52 6.67
C LEU A 7 17.90 4.84 6.79
N ARG A 8 18.62 5.06 7.89
CA ARG A 8 19.46 6.24 8.06
C ARG A 8 20.68 6.27 7.14
N VAL A 9 21.24 5.10 6.83
CA VAL A 9 22.45 5.01 6.00
C VAL A 9 22.15 4.75 4.52
N SER A 10 20.91 4.42 4.16
CA SER A 10 20.50 4.18 2.76
C SER A 10 20.46 5.46 1.90
N GLY A 11 20.57 6.64 2.55
CA GLY A 11 20.58 7.93 1.85
C GLY A 11 19.30 8.16 1.05
N ASP A 12 19.44 8.56 -0.21
CA ASP A 12 18.31 8.82 -1.12
C ASP A 12 17.88 7.58 -1.93
N THR A 13 18.46 6.41 -1.65
CA THR A 13 18.11 5.17 -2.35
C THR A 13 16.66 4.78 -2.00
N PRO A 14 15.74 4.64 -2.97
CA PRO A 14 14.39 4.21 -2.69
C PRO A 14 14.37 2.84 -2.02
N VAL A 15 13.70 2.75 -0.88
CA VAL A 15 13.51 1.51 -0.11
C VAL A 15 12.04 1.14 -0.13
N MET A 16 11.74 -0.05 -0.65
CA MET A 16 10.41 -0.61 -0.64
C MET A 16 10.27 -1.61 0.50
N LEU A 17 9.41 -1.30 1.47
CA LEU A 17 9.02 -2.24 2.53
C LEU A 17 7.89 -3.10 1.99
N LEU A 18 8.19 -4.38 1.74
CA LEU A 18 7.25 -5.34 1.17
C LEU A 18 6.54 -6.14 2.26
N HIS A 19 5.30 -6.54 2.00
CA HIS A 19 4.54 -7.49 2.83
C HIS A 19 4.40 -7.05 4.30
N CYS A 20 4.18 -5.78 4.55
CA CYS A 20 4.31 -5.16 5.87
C CYS A 20 3.39 -5.72 6.97
N TYR A 21 2.38 -6.54 6.63
CA TYR A 21 1.50 -7.14 7.65
C TYR A 21 2.26 -8.15 8.54
N PRO A 22 2.07 -8.18 9.87
CA PRO A 22 1.11 -7.37 10.65
C PRO A 22 1.63 -5.98 11.09
N TYR A 23 2.81 -5.57 10.66
CA TYR A 23 3.48 -4.31 11.04
C TYR A 23 3.25 -3.19 10.02
N HIS A 24 2.09 -3.21 9.34
CA HIS A 24 1.79 -2.27 8.25
C HIS A 24 1.59 -0.83 8.74
N ARG A 25 1.13 -0.62 9.98
CA ARG A 25 1.06 0.72 10.59
C ARG A 25 2.44 1.29 10.87
N GLU A 26 3.34 0.48 11.40
CA GLU A 26 4.75 0.86 11.63
C GLU A 26 5.45 1.15 10.30
N ALA A 27 5.20 0.34 9.26
CA ALA A 27 5.72 0.59 7.92
C ALA A 27 5.18 1.91 7.34
N GLY A 28 3.90 2.19 7.51
CA GLY A 28 3.27 3.45 7.13
C GLY A 28 3.90 4.65 7.85
N TYR A 29 4.15 4.53 9.13
CA TYR A 29 4.87 5.54 9.89
C TYR A 29 6.28 5.78 9.35
N LEU A 30 7.03 4.72 9.02
CA LEU A 30 8.36 4.85 8.42
C LEU A 30 8.29 5.52 7.05
N ALA A 31 7.30 5.16 6.24
CA ALA A 31 7.08 5.80 4.94
C ALA A 31 6.74 7.31 5.10
N GLN A 32 6.05 7.69 6.15
CA GLN A 32 5.75 9.09 6.43
C GLN A 32 6.99 9.88 6.87
N VAL A 33 7.84 9.28 7.71
CA VAL A 33 9.02 9.95 8.30
C VAL A 33 10.20 10.01 7.32
N TYR A 34 10.43 8.95 6.54
CA TYR A 34 11.57 8.86 5.63
C TYR A 34 11.15 9.14 4.18
N PRO A 35 11.71 10.17 3.52
CA PRO A 35 11.31 10.56 2.16
C PRO A 35 11.46 9.45 1.12
N HIS A 36 12.45 8.59 1.26
CA HIS A 36 12.82 7.53 0.34
C HIS A 36 12.18 6.18 0.63
N VAL A 37 11.32 6.08 1.68
CA VAL A 37 10.66 4.82 2.07
C VAL A 37 9.26 4.75 1.49
N TYR A 38 8.93 3.61 0.93
CA TYR A 38 7.64 3.22 0.34
C TYR A 38 7.20 1.90 0.95
N CYS A 39 5.90 1.59 0.90
CA CYS A 39 5.41 0.33 1.46
C CYS A 39 4.20 -0.23 0.71
N ASP A 40 3.98 -1.52 0.89
CA ASP A 40 2.78 -2.24 0.48
C ASP A 40 2.33 -3.25 1.56
N VAL A 41 1.14 -3.79 1.40
CA VAL A 41 0.60 -4.86 2.24
C VAL A 41 0.47 -6.19 1.48
N GLY A 42 0.93 -6.22 0.25
CA GLY A 42 1.07 -7.35 -0.70
C GLY A 42 0.40 -8.65 -0.31
N LEU A 43 1.19 -9.60 0.12
CA LEU A 43 0.80 -10.96 0.47
C LEU A 43 -0.35 -11.04 1.49
N ALA A 44 -0.48 -10.07 2.40
CA ALA A 44 -1.56 -10.05 3.39
C ALA A 44 -2.94 -10.04 2.75
N ILE A 45 -3.08 -9.45 1.56
CA ILE A 45 -4.36 -9.38 0.84
C ILE A 45 -4.89 -10.80 0.57
N ASN A 46 -4.03 -11.68 0.06
CA ASN A 46 -4.39 -13.08 -0.20
C ASN A 46 -4.62 -13.87 1.09
N TYR A 47 -3.78 -13.68 2.10
CA TYR A 47 -3.83 -14.48 3.33
C TYR A 47 -4.97 -14.11 4.26
N THR A 48 -5.33 -12.84 4.33
CA THR A 48 -6.39 -12.36 5.23
C THR A 48 -7.78 -12.44 4.60
N GLY A 49 -7.88 -12.60 3.28
CA GLY A 49 -9.13 -12.80 2.55
C GLY A 49 -10.20 -11.77 2.91
N ALA A 50 -11.23 -12.19 3.65
CA ALA A 50 -12.33 -11.32 4.07
C ALA A 50 -11.91 -10.09 4.89
N ARG A 51 -10.71 -10.06 5.45
CA ARG A 51 -10.17 -8.90 6.18
C ARG A 51 -9.30 -7.99 5.32
N SER A 52 -9.10 -8.29 4.04
CA SER A 52 -8.20 -7.52 3.18
C SER A 52 -8.59 -6.04 3.10
N ALA A 53 -9.88 -5.72 3.04
CA ALA A 53 -10.35 -4.33 3.04
C ALA A 53 -9.91 -3.58 4.30
N ALA A 54 -10.06 -4.18 5.49
CA ALA A 54 -9.61 -3.58 6.74
C ALA A 54 -8.09 -3.37 6.76
N ILE A 55 -7.31 -4.34 6.28
CA ILE A 55 -5.83 -4.22 6.20
C ILE A 55 -5.41 -3.10 5.24
N ILE A 56 -6.10 -2.96 4.10
CA ILE A 56 -5.86 -1.87 3.16
C ILE A 56 -6.14 -0.52 3.83
N ALA A 57 -7.30 -0.36 4.47
CA ALA A 57 -7.66 0.86 5.18
C ALA A 57 -6.63 1.22 6.27
N GLU A 58 -6.25 0.24 7.11
CA GLU A 58 -5.26 0.40 8.16
C GLU A 58 -3.88 0.81 7.61
N SER A 59 -3.48 0.25 6.46
CA SER A 59 -2.20 0.60 5.83
C SER A 59 -2.15 2.05 5.34
N LEU A 60 -3.29 2.63 5.03
CA LEU A 60 -3.41 4.00 4.54
C LEU A 60 -3.57 5.05 5.66
N GLU A 61 -3.68 4.62 6.93
CA GLU A 61 -3.82 5.55 8.07
C GLU A 61 -2.64 6.52 8.20
N LEU A 62 -1.43 6.02 7.98
CA LEU A 62 -0.19 6.78 8.14
C LEU A 62 0.63 6.88 6.85
N THR A 63 0.44 5.96 5.92
CA THR A 63 1.19 5.96 4.67
C THR A 63 0.75 7.10 3.77
N PRO A 64 1.64 8.00 3.35
CA PRO A 64 1.30 8.99 2.34
C PRO A 64 0.84 8.31 1.04
N PHE A 65 -0.27 8.73 0.46
CA PHE A 65 -0.87 8.08 -0.71
C PHE A 65 0.08 7.92 -1.89
N HIS A 66 1.01 8.85 -2.07
CA HIS A 66 2.05 8.79 -3.11
C HIS A 66 3.19 7.82 -2.80
N LYS A 67 3.14 7.12 -1.65
CA LYS A 67 4.14 6.14 -1.20
C LYS A 67 3.57 4.75 -0.95
N ALA A 68 2.24 4.61 -1.01
CA ALA A 68 1.57 3.34 -0.95
C ALA A 68 1.56 2.70 -2.34
N LEU A 69 1.92 1.42 -2.42
CA LEU A 69 1.91 0.65 -3.66
C LEU A 69 1.01 -0.58 -3.53
N PHE A 70 0.62 -1.10 -4.66
CA PHE A 70 -0.03 -2.40 -4.77
C PHE A 70 0.98 -3.47 -5.18
N SER A 71 0.95 -4.60 -4.49
CA SER A 71 1.48 -5.87 -4.97
C SER A 71 0.56 -7.01 -4.53
N SER A 72 0.58 -8.12 -5.23
CA SER A 72 -0.10 -9.35 -4.79
C SER A 72 0.85 -10.26 -4.04
N ASP A 73 2.13 -10.13 -4.33
CA ASP A 73 3.16 -11.10 -3.96
C ASP A 73 2.77 -12.55 -4.27
N ALA A 74 1.99 -12.72 -5.34
CA ALA A 74 1.51 -14.01 -5.76
C ALA A 74 2.69 -14.86 -6.25
N PHE A 75 2.70 -16.13 -5.82
CA PHE A 75 3.73 -17.08 -6.17
C PHE A 75 3.13 -18.45 -6.47
N GLY A 76 3.63 -19.07 -7.54
CA GLY A 76 3.32 -20.46 -7.89
C GLY A 76 1.97 -20.66 -8.58
N LEU A 77 0.87 -20.19 -8.01
CA LEU A 77 -0.48 -20.36 -8.54
C LEU A 77 -0.97 -19.11 -9.26
N PRO A 78 -1.31 -19.18 -10.57
CA PRO A 78 -1.81 -18.03 -11.33
C PRO A 78 -3.05 -17.38 -10.71
N GLU A 79 -3.90 -18.17 -10.06
CA GLU A 79 -5.12 -17.73 -9.41
C GLU A 79 -4.85 -16.72 -8.29
N LEU A 80 -3.69 -16.78 -7.64
CA LEU A 80 -3.32 -15.84 -6.58
C LEU A 80 -3.06 -14.43 -7.12
N TYR A 81 -2.57 -14.29 -8.36
CA TYR A 81 -2.44 -12.99 -9.01
C TYR A 81 -3.80 -12.35 -9.24
N TYR A 82 -4.74 -13.13 -9.75
CA TYR A 82 -6.11 -12.67 -9.97
C TYR A 82 -6.80 -12.34 -8.65
N LEU A 83 -6.75 -13.26 -7.68
CA LEU A 83 -7.38 -13.09 -6.38
C LEU A 83 -6.82 -11.85 -5.65
N GLY A 84 -5.50 -11.69 -5.60
CA GLY A 84 -4.85 -10.54 -4.97
C GLY A 84 -5.29 -9.23 -5.61
N ALA A 85 -5.32 -9.16 -6.93
CA ALA A 85 -5.79 -7.96 -7.65
C ALA A 85 -7.27 -7.67 -7.39
N GLN A 86 -8.10 -8.71 -7.36
CA GLN A 86 -9.55 -8.58 -7.13
C GLN A 86 -9.84 -8.10 -5.70
N LEU A 87 -9.26 -8.75 -4.69
CA LEU A 87 -9.43 -8.38 -3.29
C LEU A 87 -8.89 -6.97 -3.01
N PHE A 88 -7.76 -6.62 -3.61
CA PHE A 88 -7.19 -5.28 -3.44
C PHE A 88 -8.11 -4.20 -4.02
N ARG A 89 -8.59 -4.38 -5.27
CA ARG A 89 -9.50 -3.42 -5.89
C ARG A 89 -10.77 -3.26 -5.07
N GLN A 90 -11.37 -4.38 -4.66
CA GLN A 90 -12.58 -4.35 -3.84
C GLN A 90 -12.34 -3.63 -2.50
N GLY A 91 -11.29 -3.98 -1.78
CA GLY A 91 -10.99 -3.38 -0.48
C GLY A 91 -10.59 -1.90 -0.58
N LEU A 92 -9.91 -1.49 -1.65
CA LEU A 92 -9.60 -0.08 -1.89
C LEU A 92 -10.87 0.71 -2.21
N VAL A 93 -11.76 0.17 -3.05
CA VAL A 93 -13.06 0.80 -3.34
C VAL A 93 -13.89 0.97 -2.07
N GLU A 94 -14.05 -0.09 -1.27
CA GLU A 94 -14.80 -0.04 0.01
C GLU A 94 -14.22 1.04 0.94
N THR A 95 -12.88 1.15 1.02
CA THR A 95 -12.21 2.16 1.84
C THR A 95 -12.49 3.57 1.34
N LEU A 96 -12.32 3.82 0.04
CA LEU A 96 -12.49 5.14 -0.55
C LEU A 96 -13.97 5.60 -0.56
N GLU A 97 -14.91 4.69 -0.82
CA GLU A 97 -16.34 4.97 -0.72
C GLU A 97 -16.73 5.37 0.71
N SER A 98 -16.23 4.64 1.71
CA SER A 98 -16.45 4.99 3.13
C SER A 98 -15.94 6.40 3.47
N TRP A 99 -14.81 6.82 2.88
CA TRP A 99 -14.28 8.17 3.09
C TRP A 99 -15.12 9.24 2.39
N ILE A 100 -15.64 8.96 1.21
CA ILE A 100 -16.55 9.86 0.49
C ILE A 100 -17.86 10.03 1.28
N GLU A 101 -18.47 8.92 1.71
CA GLU A 101 -19.70 8.92 2.49
C GLU A 101 -19.54 9.64 3.83
N GLY A 102 -18.38 9.48 4.47
CA GLY A 102 -18.01 10.18 5.71
C GLY A 102 -17.64 11.66 5.52
N GLY A 103 -17.56 12.15 4.28
CA GLY A 103 -17.15 13.52 3.99
C GLY A 103 -15.67 13.80 4.23
N HIS A 104 -14.84 12.74 4.25
CA HIS A 104 -13.39 12.83 4.46
C HIS A 104 -12.60 12.99 3.15
N ALA A 105 -13.19 12.64 2.01
CA ALA A 105 -12.60 12.79 0.69
C ALA A 105 -13.67 13.16 -0.34
N SER A 106 -13.29 13.91 -1.37
CA SER A 106 -14.11 14.07 -2.57
C SER A 106 -13.99 12.89 -3.52
N ILE A 107 -14.86 12.79 -4.51
CA ILE A 107 -14.74 11.78 -5.58
C ILE A 107 -13.42 11.93 -6.31
N ASP A 108 -13.05 13.17 -6.66
CA ASP A 108 -11.79 13.46 -7.36
C ASP A 108 -10.56 13.05 -6.54
N ASP A 109 -10.59 13.23 -5.20
CA ASP A 109 -9.52 12.77 -4.32
C ASP A 109 -9.43 11.24 -4.31
N ALA A 110 -10.57 10.56 -4.23
CA ALA A 110 -10.62 9.10 -4.23
C ALA A 110 -10.10 8.50 -5.55
N GLU A 111 -10.50 9.05 -6.69
CA GLU A 111 -10.00 8.64 -8.01
C GLU A 111 -8.49 8.85 -8.12
N ARG A 112 -7.98 10.00 -7.67
CA ARG A 112 -6.54 10.27 -7.65
C ARG A 112 -5.78 9.32 -6.74
N ILE A 113 -6.29 8.99 -5.57
CA ILE A 113 -5.68 8.03 -4.65
C ILE A 113 -5.64 6.64 -5.30
N ALA A 114 -6.74 6.20 -5.90
CA ALA A 114 -6.82 4.92 -6.57
C ALA A 114 -5.81 4.81 -7.74
N GLU A 115 -5.67 5.86 -8.55
CA GLU A 115 -4.69 5.93 -9.63
C GLU A 115 -3.25 5.88 -9.11
N LEU A 116 -2.94 6.65 -8.07
CA LEU A 116 -1.61 6.65 -7.46
C LEU A 116 -1.22 5.25 -6.98
N ILE A 117 -2.06 4.61 -6.18
CA ILE A 117 -1.75 3.32 -5.56
C ILE A 117 -1.75 2.20 -6.59
N GLY A 118 -2.74 2.19 -7.50
CA GLY A 118 -2.90 1.14 -8.50
C GLY A 118 -1.83 1.12 -9.59
N ASN A 119 -1.22 2.26 -9.90
CA ASN A 119 -0.31 2.37 -11.03
C ASN A 119 0.71 3.51 -10.92
N GLY A 120 0.28 4.74 -10.60
CA GLY A 120 1.12 5.94 -10.70
C GLY A 120 2.38 5.88 -9.84
N ASN A 121 2.27 5.40 -8.60
CA ASN A 121 3.40 5.28 -7.69
C ASN A 121 4.44 4.28 -8.20
N ALA A 122 3.99 3.11 -8.68
CA ALA A 122 4.89 2.09 -9.21
C ALA A 122 5.66 2.64 -10.43
N ARG A 123 4.96 3.27 -11.38
CA ARG A 123 5.61 3.90 -12.55
C ARG A 123 6.68 4.89 -12.14
N ARG A 124 6.38 5.75 -11.18
CA ARG A 124 7.32 6.78 -10.71
C ARG A 124 8.51 6.19 -9.99
N VAL A 125 8.27 5.25 -9.05
CA VAL A 125 9.34 4.69 -8.20
C VAL A 125 10.26 3.76 -8.99
N TYR A 126 9.70 2.93 -9.86
CA TYR A 126 10.45 1.98 -10.68
C TYR A 126 10.87 2.52 -12.06
N ARG A 127 10.46 3.76 -12.40
CA ARG A 127 10.79 4.42 -13.69
C ARG A 127 10.33 3.63 -14.91
N LEU A 128 9.08 3.11 -14.84
CA LEU A 128 8.44 2.34 -15.92
C LEU A 128 7.81 3.24 -16.98
#